data_aba944297f2439b69cbf826359cf8d82
#
_entry.id   aba944297f2439b69cbf826359cf8d82
#
_cell.length_a   1.000
_cell.length_b   1.000
_cell.length_c   1.000
_cell.angle_alpha   90.00
_cell.angle_beta   90.00
_cell.angle_gamma   90.00
#
_symmetry.space_group_name_H-M   'P 1'
#
loop_
_entity.id
_entity.type
_entity.pdbx_description
1 polymer ?
#
loop_
_entity_poly.entity_id
_entity_poly.type
_entity_poly.pdbx_seq_one_letter_code
_entity_poly.pdbx_strand_id
1 'polypeptide(L)'
;MKNTPAKNNPRYANGSLRRKHRARLRAMGCECGICHGRFGPIHYDEPSDAAHPLSFVVDEIRPVSKWRQFGYSSARAAAEDWNNLQAAHYFCNAQKSNKTSGFSVGFGAKMAKIPKVSDGNW
;
A
#
# COMPACT_ATOMS: atom_id res chain seq x y z
N MET A 1 -2.23 -24.50 11.46
CA MET A 1 -2.10 -24.09 11.05
C MET A 1 -1.47 -23.86 10.34
N LYS A 2 -1.32 -24.00 10.10
CA LYS A 2 -0.93 -23.78 9.57
C LYS A 2 -0.28 -23.23 8.73
N ASN A 3 -0.01 -23.20 8.48
CA ASN A 3 0.42 -22.68 7.74
C ASN A 3 0.74 -21.96 6.97
N THR A 4 1.29 -21.93 7.01
CA THR A 4 1.00 -21.02 6.21
C THR A 4 2.17 -20.34 5.76
N PRO A 5 2.30 -19.96 4.56
CA PRO A 5 3.45 -19.34 4.06
C PRO A 5 3.62 -18.00 4.70
N ALA A 6 2.58 -17.50 5.17
CA ALA A 6 2.64 -16.21 5.77
C ALA A 6 3.54 -16.13 6.93
N LYS A 7 3.84 -17.25 7.53
CA LYS A 7 4.58 -17.16 8.71
C LYS A 7 5.95 -16.61 8.41
N ASN A 8 6.46 -16.63 7.22
CA ASN A 8 7.77 -16.09 6.98
C ASN A 8 7.70 -14.67 6.45
N ASN A 9 6.55 -14.09 6.37
CA ASN A 9 6.42 -12.73 5.86
C ASN A 9 6.33 -11.77 7.03
N PRO A 10 7.27 -10.86 7.19
CA PRO A 10 7.27 -9.94 8.33
C PRO A 10 5.98 -9.15 8.49
N ARG A 11 5.26 -8.91 7.40
CA ARG A 11 4.03 -8.17 7.50
C ARG A 11 2.98 -8.89 8.29
N TYR A 12 3.07 -10.22 8.36
CA TYR A 12 2.06 -10.98 9.03
C TYR A 12 2.51 -11.49 10.39
N ALA A 13 3.70 -11.09 10.83
CA ALA A 13 4.21 -11.57 12.10
C ALA A 13 3.34 -11.14 13.28
N ASN A 14 2.64 -10.02 13.14
CA ASN A 14 1.78 -9.59 14.22
C ASN A 14 0.46 -9.12 13.63
N GLY A 15 -0.44 -10.04 13.42
CA GLY A 15 -1.72 -9.73 12.79
C GLY A 15 -2.57 -8.76 13.59
N SER A 16 -2.45 -8.81 14.91
CA SER A 16 -3.22 -7.92 15.75
C SER A 16 -2.76 -6.47 15.55
N LEU A 17 -1.47 -6.25 15.49
CA LEU A 17 -0.94 -4.92 15.31
C LEU A 17 -1.29 -4.41 13.92
N ARG A 18 -1.24 -5.27 12.91
CA ARG A 18 -1.60 -4.85 11.57
C ARG A 18 -3.05 -4.41 11.53
N ARG A 19 -3.92 -5.12 12.19
CA ARG A 19 -5.33 -4.74 12.21
C ARG A 19 -5.54 -3.43 12.93
N LYS A 20 -4.77 -3.17 13.98
CA LYS A 20 -4.87 -1.92 14.69
C LYS A 20 -4.40 -0.76 13.83
N HIS A 21 -3.30 -0.95 13.13
CA HIS A 21 -2.79 0.10 12.25
C HIS A 21 -3.77 0.39 11.12
N ARG A 22 -4.35 -0.66 10.56
CA ARG A 22 -5.31 -0.48 9.49
C ARG A 22 -6.55 0.27 9.98
N ALA A 23 -7.05 -0.10 11.15
CA ALA A 23 -8.22 0.54 11.70
C ALA A 23 -7.93 2.02 12.01
N ARG A 24 -6.73 2.30 12.47
CA ARG A 24 -6.35 3.65 12.79
C ARG A 24 -6.29 4.51 11.53
N LEU A 25 -5.68 3.99 10.47
CA LEU A 25 -5.62 4.72 9.21
C LEU A 25 -7.01 4.98 8.66
N ARG A 26 -7.88 3.97 8.76
CA ARG A 26 -9.23 4.12 8.28
C ARG A 26 -9.97 5.21 9.04
N ALA A 27 -9.80 5.23 10.35
CA ALA A 27 -10.47 6.21 11.18
C ALA A 27 -9.99 7.63 10.88
N MET A 28 -8.74 7.77 10.45
CA MET A 28 -8.21 9.08 10.11
C MET A 28 -8.75 9.59 8.79
N GLY A 29 -9.19 8.70 7.92
CA GLY A 29 -9.80 9.11 6.66
C GLY A 29 -8.90 9.91 5.73
N CYS A 30 -7.62 9.63 5.75
CA CYS A 30 -6.69 10.42 4.94
C CYS A 30 -6.83 10.13 3.46
N GLU A 31 -6.31 11.03 2.65
CA GLU A 31 -6.28 10.76 1.22
C GLU A 31 -5.15 9.80 0.90
N CYS A 32 -5.10 9.30 -0.30
CA CYS A 32 -4.05 8.38 -0.70
C CYS A 32 -2.69 9.03 -0.60
N GLY A 33 -1.77 8.40 0.11
CA GLY A 33 -0.44 8.94 0.29
C GLY A 33 0.44 8.81 -0.94
N ILE A 34 -0.01 8.11 -1.97
CA ILE A 34 0.77 7.93 -3.18
C ILE A 34 0.34 8.95 -4.24
N CYS A 35 -0.93 9.06 -4.53
CA CYS A 35 -1.37 9.98 -5.56
C CYS A 35 -1.82 11.33 -4.99
N HIS A 36 -1.89 11.42 -3.66
CA HIS A 36 -2.25 12.66 -2.99
C HIS A 36 -3.58 13.25 -3.48
N GLY A 37 -4.55 12.38 -3.63
CA GLY A 37 -5.89 12.81 -4.00
C GLY A 37 -6.13 12.95 -5.50
N ARG A 38 -5.11 12.70 -6.31
CA ARG A 38 -5.28 12.86 -7.73
C ARG A 38 -6.39 12.01 -8.31
N PHE A 39 -6.58 10.80 -7.82
CA PHE A 39 -7.65 9.96 -8.33
C PHE A 39 -8.91 10.04 -7.47
N GLY A 40 -8.98 10.99 -6.56
CA GLY A 40 -10.14 11.16 -5.69
C GLY A 40 -9.92 10.53 -4.33
N PRO A 41 -10.93 10.53 -3.52
CA PRO A 41 -10.81 10.00 -2.17
C PRO A 41 -10.66 8.49 -2.17
N ILE A 42 -10.11 7.96 -1.10
CA ILE A 42 -10.04 6.52 -0.95
C ILE A 42 -11.44 6.02 -0.57
N HIS A 43 -11.84 4.91 -1.18
CA HIS A 43 -13.15 4.33 -0.89
C HIS A 43 -12.97 3.34 0.26
N TYR A 44 -13.09 3.84 1.48
CA TYR A 44 -12.80 3.04 2.66
C TYR A 44 -13.82 1.93 2.94
N ASP A 45 -14.99 2.02 2.32
CA ASP A 45 -15.99 0.99 2.57
C ASP A 45 -16.09 -0.02 1.46
N GLU A 46 -15.17 -0.05 0.53
CA GLU A 46 -15.16 -1.07 -0.49
C GLU A 46 -14.17 -2.16 -0.14
N PRO A 47 -14.34 -3.38 -0.64
CA PRO A 47 -13.36 -4.43 -0.40
C PRO A 47 -12.02 -4.05 -1.00
N SER A 48 -10.95 -4.38 -0.31
CA SER A 48 -9.62 -4.03 -0.75
C SER A 48 -9.12 -5.06 -1.75
N ASP A 49 -9.52 -4.91 -2.99
CA ASP A 49 -9.10 -5.88 -4.01
C ASP A 49 -9.07 -5.23 -5.38
N ALA A 50 -8.64 -5.99 -6.36
CA ALA A 50 -8.44 -5.46 -7.69
C ALA A 50 -9.72 -5.01 -8.38
N ALA A 51 -10.85 -5.51 -7.94
CA ALA A 51 -12.10 -5.09 -8.54
C ALA A 51 -12.50 -3.70 -8.05
N HIS A 52 -11.83 -3.19 -7.04
CA HIS A 52 -12.14 -1.90 -6.48
C HIS A 52 -10.85 -1.08 -6.43
N PRO A 53 -10.42 -0.52 -7.54
CA PRO A 53 -9.10 0.13 -7.63
C PRO A 53 -8.90 1.31 -6.71
N LEU A 54 -9.95 1.95 -6.28
CA LEU A 54 -9.80 3.07 -5.35
C LEU A 54 -10.06 2.67 -3.91
N SER A 55 -10.10 1.38 -3.63
CA SER A 55 -10.33 0.91 -2.28
C SER A 55 -9.10 1.12 -1.40
N PHE A 56 -9.29 1.00 -0.11
CA PHE A 56 -8.26 1.28 0.87
C PHE A 56 -7.30 0.12 1.06
N VAL A 57 -6.02 0.41 1.04
CA VAL A 57 -5.02 -0.55 1.47
C VAL A 57 -4.02 0.21 2.32
N VAL A 58 -3.25 -0.53 3.12
CA VAL A 58 -2.17 0.06 3.92
C VAL A 58 -0.89 -0.12 3.12
N ASP A 59 -0.19 0.95 2.87
CA ASP A 59 1.05 0.92 2.11
C ASP A 59 2.23 1.21 3.03
N GLU A 60 3.34 0.52 2.82
CA GLU A 60 4.57 0.82 3.54
C GLU A 60 5.36 1.84 2.73
N ILE A 61 5.58 3.01 3.28
CA ILE A 61 6.26 4.07 2.57
C ILE A 61 7.65 3.64 2.16
N ARG A 62 8.36 2.98 3.07
CA ARG A 62 9.67 2.43 2.76
C ARG A 62 9.50 0.93 2.65
N PRO A 63 9.85 0.33 1.50
CA PRO A 63 9.61 -1.10 1.30
C PRO A 63 10.25 -1.94 2.38
N VAL A 64 9.49 -2.86 2.93
CA VAL A 64 9.97 -3.75 3.97
C VAL A 64 11.15 -4.57 3.47
N SER A 65 11.15 -4.93 2.19
CA SER A 65 12.26 -5.71 1.65
C SER A 65 13.57 -4.94 1.64
N LYS A 66 13.52 -3.63 1.78
CA LYS A 66 14.73 -2.82 1.77
C LYS A 66 15.02 -2.24 3.14
N TRP A 67 14.61 -2.93 4.17
CA TRP A 67 14.72 -2.44 5.54
C TRP A 67 16.13 -2.00 5.92
N ARG A 68 17.14 -2.68 5.42
CA ARG A 68 18.49 -2.30 5.76
C ARG A 68 18.86 -0.93 5.20
N GLN A 69 18.41 -0.64 3.99
CA GLN A 69 18.72 0.63 3.37
C GLN A 69 18.12 1.79 4.14
N PHE A 70 17.02 1.55 4.83
CA PHE A 70 16.35 2.62 5.54
C PHE A 70 16.65 2.63 7.03
N GLY A 71 17.62 1.84 7.43
CA GLY A 71 18.08 1.91 8.81
C GLY A 71 17.30 1.15 9.85
N TYR A 72 16.40 0.27 9.45
CA TYR A 72 15.65 -0.52 10.40
C TYR A 72 16.50 -1.68 10.90
N SER A 73 16.20 -2.15 12.11
CA SER A 73 16.93 -3.26 12.67
C SER A 73 16.51 -4.61 12.13
N SER A 74 15.34 -4.67 11.49
CA SER A 74 14.86 -5.92 10.91
C SER A 74 13.72 -5.62 9.97
N ALA A 75 13.36 -6.59 9.14
CA ALA A 75 12.22 -6.44 8.26
C ALA A 75 10.94 -6.27 9.06
N ARG A 76 10.84 -6.96 10.19
CA ARG A 76 9.67 -6.86 11.03
C ARG A 76 9.54 -5.45 11.61
N ALA A 77 10.67 -4.85 12.01
CA ALA A 77 10.63 -3.50 12.54
C ALA A 77 10.10 -2.53 11.50
N ALA A 78 10.49 -2.71 10.25
CA ALA A 78 10.01 -1.86 9.17
C ALA A 78 8.51 -2.07 8.94
N ALA A 79 8.07 -3.31 9.03
CA ALA A 79 6.66 -3.63 8.78
C ALA A 79 5.74 -3.13 9.89
N GLU A 80 6.27 -3.03 11.09
CA GLU A 80 5.45 -2.64 12.23
C GLU A 80 5.56 -1.17 12.60
N ASP A 81 6.39 -0.41 11.92
CA ASP A 81 6.59 0.98 12.26
C ASP A 81 5.41 1.81 11.78
N TRP A 82 4.63 2.35 12.71
CA TRP A 82 3.49 3.18 12.37
C TRP A 82 3.90 4.33 11.44
N ASN A 83 5.08 4.89 11.64
CA ASN A 83 5.51 6.00 10.82
C ASN A 83 5.92 5.60 9.42
N ASN A 84 5.92 4.31 9.13
CA ASN A 84 6.22 3.82 7.80
C ASN A 84 4.95 3.42 7.06
N LEU A 85 3.78 3.72 7.62
CA LEU A 85 2.52 3.29 7.02
C LEU A 85 1.71 4.48 6.55
N GLN A 86 0.96 4.29 5.50
CA GLN A 86 0.06 5.31 5.00
C GLN A 86 -1.13 4.64 4.31
N ALA A 87 -2.22 5.37 4.22
CA ALA A 87 -3.38 4.87 3.49
C ALA A 87 -3.13 5.10 2.00
N ALA A 88 -3.61 4.21 1.18
CA ALA A 88 -3.44 4.35 -0.26
C ALA A 88 -4.57 3.67 -0.99
N HIS A 89 -4.74 4.02 -2.25
CA HIS A 89 -5.65 3.32 -3.13
C HIS A 89 -5.03 1.99 -3.50
N TYR A 90 -5.85 0.97 -3.65
CA TYR A 90 -5.37 -0.34 -4.08
C TYR A 90 -4.56 -0.23 -5.37
N PHE A 91 -5.11 0.50 -6.35
CA PHE A 91 -4.42 0.66 -7.63
C PHE A 91 -3.06 1.34 -7.46
N CYS A 92 -3.00 2.39 -6.68
CA CYS A 92 -1.75 3.13 -6.49
C CYS A 92 -0.69 2.27 -5.83
N ASN A 93 -1.11 1.49 -4.84
CA ASN A 93 -0.17 0.61 -4.16
C ASN A 93 0.34 -0.49 -5.09
N ALA A 94 -0.53 -1.03 -5.92
CA ALA A 94 -0.11 -2.05 -6.86
C ALA A 94 0.88 -1.49 -7.87
N GLN A 95 0.66 -0.27 -8.34
CA GLN A 95 1.57 0.35 -9.28
C GLN A 95 2.91 0.66 -8.62
N LYS A 96 2.87 1.10 -7.39
CA LYS A 96 4.09 1.39 -6.67
C LYS A 96 4.93 0.14 -6.51
N SER A 97 4.31 -0.97 -6.19
CA SER A 97 5.05 -2.21 -6.04
C SER A 97 5.74 -2.59 -7.33
N ASN A 98 5.12 -2.32 -8.45
CA ASN A 98 5.73 -2.66 -9.72
C ASN A 98 6.85 -1.72 -10.10
N LYS A 99 6.87 -0.53 -9.53
CA LYS A 99 7.87 0.38 -9.89
C LYS A 99 9.21 0.01 -9.47
N THR A 100 9.36 -0.77 -8.48
CA THR A 100 10.66 -1.13 -8.01
C THR A 100 11.40 -1.82 -9.11
N SER A 101 10.77 -2.22 -10.15
CA SER A 101 11.45 -2.82 -11.23
C SER A 101 11.42 -1.89 -12.42
N GLY A 102 11.20 -0.72 -12.23
CA GLY A 102 11.29 0.22 -13.26
C GLY A 102 10.25 0.23 -14.27
N PHE A 103 9.12 0.00 -13.94
CA PHE A 103 8.19 -0.17 -14.87
C PHE A 103 7.38 0.98 -15.20
N SER A 104 7.74 2.03 -15.07
CA SER A 104 6.93 3.12 -15.31
C SER A 104 6.17 3.05 -16.58
N VAL A 105 6.69 2.38 -17.51
CA VAL A 105 5.99 2.31 -18.69
C VAL A 105 4.73 1.61 -18.56
N GLY A 106 4.71 0.45 -18.02
CA GLY A 106 3.51 -0.30 -17.84
C GLY A 106 2.56 0.45 -16.99
N PHE A 107 3.09 1.31 -16.20
CA PHE A 107 2.26 2.05 -15.33
C PHE A 107 1.32 2.89 -16.15
N GLY A 108 1.77 3.50 -17.17
CA GLY A 108 0.92 4.33 -17.96
C GLY A 108 -0.17 3.53 -18.60
N ALA A 109 0.13 2.38 -19.07
CA ALA A 109 -0.85 1.57 -19.71
C ALA A 109 -1.92 1.16 -18.74
N LYS A 110 -1.57 0.83 -17.53
CA LYS A 110 -2.55 0.43 -16.60
C LYS A 110 -3.38 1.57 -16.17
N MET A 111 -2.84 2.76 -16.19
CA MET A 111 -3.59 3.87 -15.74
C MET A 111 -4.80 4.08 -16.63
N ALA A 112 -4.74 3.62 -17.81
CA ALA A 112 -5.84 3.81 -18.70
C ALA A 112 -7.11 3.21 -18.18
N LYS A 113 -6.99 2.28 -17.21
CA LYS A 113 -8.16 1.71 -16.77
C LYS A 113 -8.83 2.54 -15.77
N ILE A 114 -8.27 3.51 -15.22
CA ILE A 114 -8.86 4.32 -14.21
C ILE A 114 -9.38 5.52 -14.92
N PRO A 115 -10.55 5.61 -15.05
CA PRO A 115 -11.17 6.63 -15.81
C PRO A 115 -10.65 7.96 -15.61
N LYS A 116 -10.42 8.51 -15.01
CA LYS A 116 -10.19 9.80 -14.92
C LYS A 116 -8.90 10.13 -14.72
N VAL A 117 -8.07 9.46 -14.76
CA VAL A 117 -6.91 9.73 -14.45
C VAL A 117 -6.29 10.53 -15.27
N SER A 118 -6.52 11.14 -15.79
CA SER A 118 -6.01 11.92 -16.52
C SER A 118 -4.66 11.99 -16.70
N ASP A 119 -3.95 12.70 -16.52
CA ASP A 119 -2.71 12.83 -16.85
C ASP A 119 -1.89 12.00 -16.21
N GLY A 120 -2.26 11.41 -15.53
CA GLY A 120 -1.50 10.51 -14.95
C GLY A 120 -0.17 10.64 -14.71
N ASN A 121 0.30 11.58 -14.38
CA ASN A 121 1.51 11.54 -14.15
C ASN A 121 1.72 11.75 -12.80
N TRP A 122 2.07 11.08 -11.98
CA TRP A 122 2.35 11.29 -10.61
C TRP A 122 3.42 10.32 -10.14
#